data_7a8285864832c25345c5a55fc788e8f7
#
_entry.id   7a8285864832c25345c5a55fc788e8f7
#
_cell.length_a   1.000
_cell.length_b   1.000
_cell.length_c   1.000
_cell.angle_alpha   90.00
_cell.angle_beta   90.00
_cell.angle_gamma   90.00
#
_symmetry.space_group_name_H-M   'P 1'
#
loop_
_entity.id
_entity.type
_entity.pdbx_description
1 polymer ?
#
loop_
_entity_poly.entity_id
_entity_poly.type
_entity_poly.pdbx_seq_one_letter_code
_entity_poly.pdbx_strand_id
1 'polypeptide(L)'
;MREKIGKITLDDTCYSGSDLYSDGPVEEELLEIAKSCHTPEEYNQVIAERKSWPVMYHFSHIRGNIVSWLPITKEDKVLEIGAGCGAITGALAKKAGSVTCVELSRQRSLVNAYRNEDCDNVTILLGAFEEVEKTLAEKYDYITFI
;
A
#
# COMPACT_ATOMS: atom_id res chain seq x y z
N MET A 1 -10.34 -14.44 -3.26
CA MET A 1 -10.97 -14.37 -1.90
C MET A 1 -10.79 -12.96 -1.36
N ARG A 2 -11.68 -12.52 -0.48
CA ARG A 2 -11.54 -11.20 0.18
C ARG A 2 -11.31 -11.41 1.66
N GLU A 3 -10.28 -10.79 2.21
CA GLU A 3 -9.95 -10.80 3.63
C GLU A 3 -9.84 -9.38 4.19
N LYS A 4 -9.96 -9.24 5.50
CA LYS A 4 -9.75 -7.97 6.21
C LYS A 4 -8.47 -8.02 7.03
N ILE A 5 -7.66 -6.98 6.91
CA ILE A 5 -6.51 -6.70 7.77
C ILE A 5 -6.77 -5.32 8.37
N GLY A 6 -7.10 -5.28 9.67
CA GLY A 6 -7.65 -4.06 10.25
C GLY A 6 -8.91 -3.61 9.48
N LYS A 7 -8.91 -2.38 8.98
CA LYS A 7 -9.99 -1.83 8.14
C LYS A 7 -9.75 -2.01 6.64
N ILE A 8 -8.54 -2.41 6.22
CA ILE A 8 -8.19 -2.64 4.83
C ILE A 8 -8.92 -3.87 4.28
N THR A 9 -9.39 -3.78 3.05
CA THR A 9 -9.84 -4.95 2.28
C THR A 9 -8.72 -5.41 1.35
N LEU A 10 -8.29 -6.65 1.48
CA LEU A 10 -7.37 -7.32 0.55
C LEU A 10 -8.15 -8.33 -0.27
N ASP A 11 -8.15 -8.17 -1.60
CA ASP A 11 -8.83 -9.04 -2.56
C ASP A 11 -7.78 -9.73 -3.45
N ASP A 12 -7.65 -11.04 -3.30
CA ASP A 12 -6.69 -11.88 -4.04
C ASP A 12 -7.32 -12.64 -5.22
N THR A 13 -8.50 -12.21 -5.68
CA THR A 13 -9.23 -12.90 -6.76
C THR A 13 -8.41 -13.02 -8.05
N CYS A 14 -7.56 -12.03 -8.34
CA CYS A 14 -6.71 -12.00 -9.53
C CYS A 14 -5.27 -12.47 -9.25
N TYR A 15 -5.00 -13.01 -8.06
CA TYR A 15 -3.66 -13.47 -7.70
C TYR A 15 -3.31 -14.81 -8.35
N SER A 16 -2.14 -14.89 -8.97
CA SER A 16 -1.66 -16.10 -9.66
C SER A 16 -1.30 -17.27 -8.74
N GLY A 17 -1.21 -17.02 -7.43
CA GLY A 17 -0.81 -18.03 -6.43
C GLY A 17 0.69 -18.07 -6.15
N SER A 18 1.48 -17.23 -6.81
CA SER A 18 2.93 -17.13 -6.58
C SER A 18 3.39 -15.68 -6.70
N ASP A 19 4.28 -15.26 -5.82
CA ASP A 19 4.95 -13.97 -5.92
C ASP A 19 6.05 -14.06 -7.00
N LEU A 20 5.73 -13.52 -8.17
CA LEU A 20 6.66 -13.47 -9.29
C LEU A 20 7.76 -12.41 -9.10
N TYR A 21 7.55 -11.50 -8.16
CA TYR A 21 8.46 -10.42 -7.85
C TYR A 21 8.59 -10.29 -6.32
N SER A 22 9.76 -10.63 -5.79
CA SER A 22 10.08 -10.54 -4.37
C SER A 22 11.55 -10.15 -4.18
N ASP A 23 11.81 -9.25 -3.24
CA ASP A 23 13.15 -8.90 -2.78
C ASP A 23 13.69 -9.85 -1.69
N GLY A 24 12.97 -10.96 -1.46
CA GLY A 24 13.39 -12.02 -0.54
C GLY A 24 13.29 -11.63 0.94
N PRO A 25 14.31 -11.96 1.78
CA PRO A 25 14.24 -11.82 3.25
C PRO A 25 13.94 -10.40 3.75
N VAL A 26 14.25 -9.40 2.94
CA VAL A 26 13.96 -7.99 3.28
C VAL A 26 12.46 -7.74 3.42
N GLU A 27 11.65 -8.35 2.58
CA GLU A 27 10.19 -8.18 2.65
C GLU A 27 9.58 -8.82 3.91
N GLU A 28 10.20 -9.89 4.42
CA GLU A 28 9.81 -10.49 5.70
C GLU A 28 10.10 -9.53 6.86
N GLU A 29 11.28 -8.89 6.87
CA GLU A 29 11.62 -7.87 7.86
C GLU A 29 10.64 -6.68 7.79
N LEU A 30 10.32 -6.20 6.59
CA LEU A 30 9.36 -5.12 6.41
C LEU A 30 7.96 -5.49 6.93
N LEU A 31 7.53 -6.73 6.73
CA LEU A 31 6.24 -7.21 7.23
C LEU A 31 6.21 -7.25 8.76
N GLU A 32 7.27 -7.74 9.41
CA GLU A 32 7.37 -7.76 10.88
C GLU A 32 7.36 -6.33 11.46
N ILE A 33 8.05 -5.39 10.83
CA ILE A 33 8.00 -3.97 11.22
C ILE A 33 6.58 -3.42 11.07
N ALA A 34 5.91 -3.66 9.93
CA ALA A 34 4.56 -3.15 9.69
C ALA A 34 3.54 -3.70 10.68
N LYS A 35 3.70 -4.94 11.16
CA LYS A 35 2.85 -5.54 12.19
C LYS A 35 3.10 -4.98 13.59
N SER A 36 4.31 -4.48 13.86
CA SER A 36 4.71 -4.03 15.20
C SER A 36 4.64 -2.51 15.40
N CYS A 37 4.64 -1.72 14.32
CA CYS A 37 4.60 -0.27 14.37
C CYS A 37 3.23 0.27 13.97
N HIS A 38 2.67 1.15 14.81
CA HIS A 38 1.33 1.71 14.61
C HIS A 38 1.32 3.25 14.56
N THR A 39 2.45 3.89 14.94
CA THR A 39 2.59 5.35 14.95
C THR A 39 3.77 5.83 14.10
N PRO A 40 3.72 7.07 13.58
CA PRO A 40 4.86 7.64 12.87
C PRO A 40 6.16 7.65 13.69
N GLU A 41 6.05 7.87 15.00
CA GLU A 41 7.18 7.90 15.93
C GLU A 41 7.86 6.53 16.03
N GLU A 42 7.09 5.45 16.09
CA GLU A 42 7.61 4.08 16.12
C GLU A 42 8.34 3.74 14.82
N TYR A 43 7.77 4.11 13.66
CA TYR A 43 8.47 3.95 12.38
C TYR A 43 9.77 4.75 12.32
N ASN A 44 9.79 6.00 12.79
CA ASN A 44 11.00 6.82 12.83
C ASN A 44 12.07 6.21 13.74
N GLN A 45 11.67 5.65 14.88
CA GLN A 45 12.59 4.96 15.78
C GLN A 45 13.21 3.74 15.12
N VAL A 46 12.40 2.88 14.48
CA VAL A 46 12.89 1.68 13.78
C VAL A 46 13.83 2.05 12.63
N ILE A 47 13.52 3.09 11.86
CA ILE A 47 14.41 3.61 10.80
C ILE A 47 15.77 4.01 11.38
N ALA A 48 15.78 4.73 12.50
CA ALA A 48 17.01 5.19 13.17
C ALA A 48 17.84 4.02 13.75
N GLU A 49 17.18 3.00 14.31
CA GLU A 49 17.82 1.82 14.91
C GLU A 49 18.37 0.86 13.85
N ARG A 50 17.60 0.54 12.82
CA ARG A 50 17.98 -0.43 11.79
C ARG A 50 19.06 0.09 10.86
N LYS A 51 19.08 1.40 10.56
CA LYS A 51 20.03 2.03 9.62
C LYS A 51 20.11 1.30 8.28
N SER A 52 18.99 0.73 7.87
CA SER A 52 18.83 -0.09 6.67
C SER A 52 18.19 0.75 5.58
N TRP A 53 18.76 0.72 4.38
CA TRP A 53 18.18 1.43 3.23
C TRP A 53 16.75 0.98 2.92
N PRO A 54 16.44 -0.32 2.82
CA PRO A 54 15.07 -0.77 2.56
C PRO A 54 14.07 -0.27 3.61
N VAL A 55 14.42 -0.35 4.91
CA VAL A 55 13.56 0.12 6.00
C VAL A 55 13.29 1.61 5.87
N MET A 56 14.33 2.42 5.65
CA MET A 56 14.19 3.86 5.43
C MET A 56 13.38 4.16 4.18
N TYR A 57 13.69 3.51 3.07
CA TYR A 57 13.01 3.72 1.78
C TYR A 57 11.51 3.44 1.88
N HIS A 58 11.13 2.31 2.48
CA HIS A 58 9.73 1.91 2.53
C HIS A 58 8.94 2.64 3.61
N PHE A 59 9.54 2.96 4.77
CA PHE A 59 8.78 3.50 5.90
C PHE A 59 8.92 5.00 6.14
N SER A 60 9.82 5.69 5.43
CA SER A 60 9.94 7.14 5.56
C SER A 60 8.66 7.86 5.14
N HIS A 61 8.13 8.69 6.02
CA HIS A 61 6.96 9.53 5.75
C HIS A 61 7.19 10.59 4.65
N ILE A 62 8.45 10.92 4.35
CA ILE A 62 8.83 11.91 3.33
C ILE A 62 8.34 11.49 1.94
N ARG A 63 8.21 10.19 1.67
CA ARG A 63 7.69 9.71 0.38
C ARG A 63 6.28 10.19 0.06
N GLY A 64 5.47 10.44 1.07
CA GLY A 64 4.13 11.03 0.90
C GLY A 64 4.14 12.41 0.23
N ASN A 65 5.27 13.12 0.26
CA ASN A 65 5.39 14.43 -0.39
C ASN A 65 5.19 14.38 -1.91
N ILE A 66 5.41 13.22 -2.54
CA ILE A 66 5.18 13.03 -3.98
C ILE A 66 3.73 13.34 -4.36
N VAL A 67 2.77 13.05 -3.48
CA VAL A 67 1.33 13.23 -3.73
C VAL A 67 0.69 14.30 -2.85
N SER A 68 1.39 14.84 -1.87
CA SER A 68 0.82 15.78 -0.90
C SER A 68 0.32 17.09 -1.54
N TRP A 69 0.94 17.52 -2.63
CA TRP A 69 0.60 18.72 -3.38
C TRP A 69 -0.58 18.54 -4.32
N LEU A 70 -0.98 17.32 -4.65
CA LEU A 70 -2.13 17.06 -5.52
C LEU A 70 -3.42 17.57 -4.85
N PRO A 71 -4.33 18.22 -5.58
CA PRO A 71 -5.57 18.78 -5.04
C PRO A 71 -6.66 17.71 -4.87
N ILE A 72 -6.29 16.55 -4.35
CA ILE A 72 -7.20 15.42 -4.06
C ILE A 72 -8.08 15.78 -2.87
N THR A 73 -9.36 15.48 -2.96
CA THR A 73 -10.38 15.73 -1.94
C THR A 73 -11.09 14.45 -1.49
N LYS A 74 -11.92 14.54 -0.45
CA LYS A 74 -12.71 13.41 0.06
C LYS A 74 -13.82 12.93 -0.90
N GLU A 75 -14.05 13.63 -1.99
CA GLU A 75 -14.99 13.22 -3.03
C GLU A 75 -14.31 12.42 -4.13
N ASP A 76 -12.98 12.45 -4.19
CA ASP A 76 -12.19 11.83 -5.25
C ASP A 76 -11.92 10.35 -4.98
N LYS A 77 -11.92 9.57 -6.06
CA LYS A 77 -11.52 8.17 -6.12
C LYS A 77 -10.14 8.05 -6.76
N VAL A 78 -9.22 7.40 -6.10
CA VAL A 78 -7.85 7.22 -6.57
C VAL A 78 -7.57 5.75 -6.89
N LEU A 79 -6.94 5.51 -8.04
CA LEU A 79 -6.34 4.22 -8.39
C LEU A 79 -4.82 4.34 -8.27
N GLU A 80 -4.22 3.57 -7.38
CA GLU A 80 -2.77 3.46 -7.21
C GLU A 80 -2.27 2.17 -7.83
N ILE A 81 -1.51 2.26 -8.92
CA ILE A 81 -0.94 1.10 -9.63
C ILE A 81 0.49 0.89 -9.16
N GLY A 82 0.82 -0.35 -8.76
CA GLY A 82 2.12 -0.66 -8.18
C GLY A 82 2.29 -0.12 -6.76
N ALA A 83 1.29 -0.31 -5.90
CA ALA A 83 1.26 0.28 -4.56
C ALA A 83 2.42 -0.16 -3.64
N GLY A 84 3.06 -1.29 -3.94
CA GLY A 84 4.20 -1.82 -3.19
C GLY A 84 3.88 -1.97 -1.71
N CYS A 85 4.82 -1.53 -0.85
CA CYS A 85 4.66 -1.57 0.60
C CYS A 85 3.83 -0.42 1.19
N GLY A 86 3.06 0.30 0.37
CA GLY A 86 2.07 1.28 0.82
C GLY A 86 2.63 2.62 1.29
N ALA A 87 3.83 2.99 0.85
CA ALA A 87 4.43 4.27 1.24
C ALA A 87 3.60 5.48 0.79
N ILE A 88 2.94 5.38 -0.35
CA ILE A 88 2.11 6.44 -0.93
C ILE A 88 0.63 6.23 -0.57
N THR A 89 0.19 4.98 -0.45
CA THR A 89 -1.19 4.60 -0.12
C THR A 89 -1.74 5.38 1.07
N GLY A 90 -1.01 5.43 2.19
CA GLY A 90 -1.45 6.14 3.38
C GLY A 90 -1.58 7.65 3.18
N ALA A 91 -0.72 8.26 2.38
CA ALA A 91 -0.81 9.68 2.03
C ALA A 91 -2.03 9.97 1.15
N LEU A 92 -2.32 9.10 0.18
CA LEU A 92 -3.52 9.18 -0.65
C LEU A 92 -4.79 8.99 0.18
N ALA A 93 -4.82 7.97 1.05
CA ALA A 93 -5.97 7.65 1.90
C ALA A 93 -6.38 8.81 2.81
N LYS A 94 -5.42 9.58 3.32
CA LYS A 94 -5.69 10.78 4.13
C LYS A 94 -6.45 11.86 3.37
N LYS A 95 -6.29 11.94 2.05
CA LYS A 95 -6.86 12.98 1.19
C LYS A 95 -8.11 12.52 0.47
N ALA A 96 -8.06 11.34 -0.14
CA ALA A 96 -9.09 10.81 -1.01
C ALA A 96 -10.33 10.29 -0.25
N GLY A 97 -11.44 10.19 -0.95
CA GLY A 97 -12.63 9.47 -0.49
C GLY A 97 -12.43 7.97 -0.51
N SER A 98 -11.76 7.45 -1.54
CA SER A 98 -11.36 6.04 -1.62
C SER A 98 -10.07 5.86 -2.40
N VAL A 99 -9.30 4.84 -2.04
CA VAL A 99 -8.07 4.43 -2.72
C VAL A 99 -8.19 2.95 -3.07
N THR A 100 -8.08 2.65 -4.35
CA THR A 100 -7.95 1.27 -4.84
C THR A 100 -6.50 1.06 -5.25
N CYS A 101 -5.82 0.16 -4.56
CA CYS A 101 -4.44 -0.22 -4.84
C CYS A 101 -4.40 -1.46 -5.73
N VAL A 102 -3.49 -1.51 -6.68
CA VAL A 102 -3.16 -2.73 -7.43
C VAL A 102 -1.71 -3.07 -7.15
N GLU A 103 -1.46 -4.29 -6.71
CA GLU A 103 -0.11 -4.78 -6.42
C GLU A 103 0.04 -6.24 -6.82
N LEU A 104 1.17 -6.58 -7.42
CA LEU A 104 1.47 -7.91 -7.92
C LEU A 104 1.92 -8.86 -6.82
N SER A 105 2.69 -8.36 -5.84
CA SER A 105 3.27 -9.15 -4.76
C SER A 105 2.33 -9.24 -3.56
N ARG A 106 2.06 -10.49 -3.12
CA ARG A 106 1.30 -10.74 -1.89
C ARG A 106 2.02 -10.19 -0.67
N GLN A 107 3.33 -10.39 -0.59
CA GLN A 107 4.13 -9.95 0.54
C GLN A 107 4.09 -8.43 0.70
N ARG A 108 4.27 -7.69 -0.38
CA ARG A 108 4.18 -6.22 -0.38
C ARG A 108 2.77 -5.73 -0.05
N SER A 109 1.74 -6.40 -0.58
CA SER A 109 0.34 -6.10 -0.25
C SER A 109 0.05 -6.28 1.24
N LEU A 110 0.63 -7.31 1.89
CA LEU A 110 0.51 -7.50 3.34
C LEU A 110 1.21 -6.38 4.12
N VAL A 111 2.42 -5.98 3.72
CA VAL A 111 3.10 -4.83 4.34
C VAL A 111 2.24 -3.56 4.24
N ASN A 112 1.69 -3.29 3.04
CA ASN A 112 0.78 -2.15 2.83
C ASN A 112 -0.45 -2.24 3.74
N ALA A 113 -1.09 -3.41 3.80
CA ALA A 113 -2.32 -3.60 4.59
C ALA A 113 -2.07 -3.39 6.09
N TYR A 114 -1.03 -3.99 6.67
CA TYR A 114 -0.71 -3.80 8.09
C TYR A 114 -0.28 -2.37 8.40
N ARG A 115 0.54 -1.76 7.55
CA ARG A 115 1.00 -0.38 7.70
C ARG A 115 -0.14 0.63 7.74
N ASN A 116 -1.16 0.41 6.93
CA ASN A 116 -2.29 1.32 6.74
C ASN A 116 -3.59 0.76 7.32
N GLU A 117 -3.52 -0.18 8.27
CA GLU A 117 -4.66 -0.96 8.79
C GLU A 117 -5.82 -0.12 9.35
N ASP A 118 -5.53 1.11 9.77
CA ASP A 118 -6.54 2.05 10.27
C ASP A 118 -7.31 2.81 9.17
N CYS A 119 -6.86 2.71 7.90
CA CYS A 119 -7.52 3.37 6.78
C CYS A 119 -8.77 2.57 6.35
N ASP A 120 -9.96 3.16 6.55
CA ASP A 120 -11.24 2.53 6.23
C ASP A 120 -11.66 2.71 4.76
N ASN A 121 -10.91 3.49 3.99
CA ASN A 121 -11.17 3.86 2.61
C ASN A 121 -10.19 3.23 1.60
N VAL A 122 -9.46 2.18 1.99
CA VAL A 122 -8.46 1.51 1.14
C VAL A 122 -8.89 0.09 0.81
N THR A 123 -8.77 -0.26 -0.47
CA THR A 123 -8.91 -1.63 -0.98
C THR A 123 -7.66 -2.00 -1.77
N ILE A 124 -7.07 -3.14 -1.48
CA ILE A 124 -5.90 -3.66 -2.20
C ILE A 124 -6.36 -4.84 -3.07
N LEU A 125 -6.16 -4.71 -4.37
CA LEU A 125 -6.41 -5.75 -5.37
C LEU A 125 -5.08 -6.40 -5.71
N LEU A 126 -4.91 -7.64 -5.27
CA LEU A 126 -3.68 -8.40 -5.49
C LEU A 126 -3.76 -9.13 -6.83
N GLY A 127 -2.81 -8.85 -7.71
CA GLY A 127 -2.69 -9.48 -9.02
C GLY A 127 -1.99 -8.60 -10.06
N ALA A 128 -1.71 -9.19 -11.22
CA ALA A 128 -1.20 -8.45 -12.36
C ALA A 128 -2.23 -7.40 -12.82
N PHE A 129 -1.75 -6.21 -13.18
CA PHE A 129 -2.66 -5.12 -13.57
C PHE A 129 -3.56 -5.50 -14.73
N GLU A 130 -3.04 -6.23 -15.72
CA GLU A 130 -3.78 -6.69 -16.90
C GLU A 130 -4.97 -7.61 -16.56
N GLU A 131 -4.91 -8.29 -15.41
CA GLU A 131 -6.03 -9.11 -14.93
C GLU A 131 -6.96 -8.31 -14.03
N VAL A 132 -6.39 -7.46 -13.17
CA VAL A 132 -7.17 -6.62 -12.25
C VAL A 132 -7.99 -5.59 -13.03
N GLU A 133 -7.44 -4.95 -14.08
CA GLU A 133 -8.14 -3.92 -14.86
C GLU A 133 -9.50 -4.40 -15.42
N LYS A 134 -9.57 -5.68 -15.79
CA LYS A 134 -10.80 -6.30 -16.33
C LYS A 134 -11.93 -6.37 -15.29
N THR A 135 -11.58 -6.25 -14.02
CA THR A 135 -12.52 -6.30 -12.90
C THR A 135 -12.93 -4.92 -12.39
N LEU A 136 -12.21 -3.86 -12.82
CA LEU A 136 -12.48 -2.51 -12.40
C LEU A 136 -13.73 -1.98 -13.11
N ALA A 137 -14.83 -1.86 -12.37
CA ALA A 137 -16.08 -1.32 -12.87
C ALA A 137 -16.23 0.19 -12.67
N GLU A 138 -15.36 0.79 -11.86
CA GLU A 138 -15.42 2.19 -11.47
C GLU A 138 -14.52 3.07 -12.34
N LYS A 139 -14.86 4.35 -12.38
CA LYS A 139 -13.98 5.41 -12.88
C LYS A 139 -13.27 6.07 -11.72
N TYR A 140 -12.04 6.52 -11.97
CA TYR A 140 -11.19 7.17 -10.98
C TYR A 140 -10.92 8.60 -11.41
N ASP A 141 -10.83 9.51 -10.42
CA ASP A 141 -10.52 10.92 -10.65
C ASP A 141 -9.00 11.11 -10.79
N TYR A 142 -8.23 10.29 -10.10
CA TYR A 142 -6.77 10.26 -10.19
C TYR A 142 -6.27 8.83 -10.36
N ILE A 143 -5.22 8.69 -11.18
CA ILE A 143 -4.47 7.45 -11.32
C ILE A 143 -3.01 7.78 -11.03
N THR A 144 -2.41 7.07 -10.08
CA THR A 144 -0.99 7.19 -9.75
C THR A 144 -0.24 5.92 -10.16
N PHE A 145 0.97 6.11 -10.65
CA PHE A 145 1.90 5.05 -11.02
C PHE A 145 3.31 5.51 -10.63
N ILE A 146 3.75 5.18 -9.40
CA ILE A 146 4.95 5.72 -8.75
C ILE A 146 5.90 4.60 -8.35
#